data_3d4063b7401061d5828d79be78b2e06d
#
_entry.id   3d4063b7401061d5828d79be78b2e06d
#
_cell.length_a   1.000
_cell.length_b   1.000
_cell.length_c   1.000
_cell.angle_alpha   90.00
_cell.angle_beta   90.00
_cell.angle_gamma   90.00
#
_symmetry.space_group_name_H-M   'P 1'
#
loop_
_entity.id
_entity.type
_entity.pdbx_description
1 polymer ?
#
loop_
_entity_poly.entity_id
_entity_poly.type
_entity_poly.pdbx_seq_one_letter_code
_entity_poly.pdbx_strand_id
1 'polypeptide(L)'
;PLASLCTIGGPSRADLVAISNDETGISEDPDIRSSVAKKIVERAEDYGITRADIIVDPLVMPIGAINTAGRQVMHIVKRLREELQVNTTCGASNVSFGLPNRHGLNAAFLAMTIGAGLTSAITNPLHPEMMLAVLGAKIMMGHDLNCRRWVQKYREPQAANGAAREGRRSGRRRRAVP
;
A
#
# COMPACT_ATOMS: atom_id res chain seq x y z
N PRO A 1 17.18 21.85 -12.45
CA PRO A 1 15.95 21.34 -11.92
C PRO A 1 16.11 20.53 -10.63
N LEU A 2 16.80 19.38 -10.62
CA LEU A 2 16.98 18.59 -9.39
C LEU A 2 17.76 19.37 -8.32
N ALA A 3 18.80 20.08 -8.72
CA ALA A 3 19.60 20.93 -7.83
C ALA A 3 18.75 22.03 -7.15
N SER A 4 17.81 22.64 -7.88
CA SER A 4 16.91 23.64 -7.32
C SER A 4 15.94 23.05 -6.29
N LEU A 5 15.41 21.85 -6.54
CA LEU A 5 14.54 21.12 -5.61
C LEU A 5 15.29 20.73 -4.32
N CYS A 6 16.52 20.21 -4.45
CA CYS A 6 17.35 19.86 -3.30
C CYS A 6 17.72 21.11 -2.46
N THR A 7 17.95 22.26 -3.10
CA THR A 7 18.24 23.52 -2.41
C THR A 7 17.05 24.02 -1.58
N ILE A 8 15.82 23.80 -2.05
CA ILE A 8 14.59 24.14 -1.33
C ILE A 8 14.32 23.19 -0.16
N GLY A 9 14.61 21.89 -0.33
CA GLY A 9 14.37 20.86 0.68
C GLY A 9 15.38 20.82 1.82
N GLY A 10 16.67 21.09 1.57
CA GLY A 10 17.75 20.87 2.49
C GLY A 10 17.64 21.54 3.87
N PRO A 11 17.43 22.86 3.98
CA PRO A 11 17.35 23.51 5.29
C PRO A 11 15.96 23.45 5.95
N SER A 12 14.90 23.14 5.23
CA SER A 12 13.51 23.25 5.70
C SER A 12 12.87 21.93 6.13
N ARG A 13 13.61 20.81 6.16
CA ARG A 13 13.09 19.47 6.48
C ARG A 13 11.87 19.05 5.63
N ALA A 14 11.86 19.44 4.36
CA ALA A 14 10.82 18.97 3.45
C ALA A 14 11.21 17.61 2.86
N ASP A 15 10.26 16.67 2.87
CA ASP A 15 10.43 15.39 2.21
C ASP A 15 10.48 15.56 0.68
N LEU A 16 11.34 14.81 0.02
CA LEU A 16 11.48 14.81 -1.44
C LEU A 16 10.66 13.68 -2.04
N VAL A 17 9.67 14.03 -2.87
CA VAL A 17 8.99 13.05 -3.72
C VAL A 17 9.61 13.07 -5.11
N ALA A 18 10.28 11.98 -5.47
CA ALA A 18 10.99 11.81 -6.73
C ALA A 18 10.24 10.86 -7.66
N ILE A 19 10.07 11.26 -8.92
CA ILE A 19 9.47 10.40 -9.95
C ILE A 19 10.60 9.74 -10.75
N SER A 20 10.49 8.43 -11.01
CA SER A 20 11.51 7.65 -11.74
C SER A 20 11.43 7.83 -13.25
N ASN A 21 11.57 9.09 -13.70
CA ASN A 21 11.73 9.49 -15.10
C ASN A 21 12.88 10.48 -15.24
N ASP A 22 13.45 10.58 -16.44
CA ASP A 22 14.52 11.50 -16.76
C ASP A 22 14.17 12.41 -17.94
N GLU A 23 15.18 13.11 -18.46
CA GLU A 23 15.04 14.07 -19.57
C GLU A 23 14.63 13.40 -20.88
N THR A 24 14.82 12.09 -21.04
CA THR A 24 14.43 11.32 -22.21
C THR A 24 12.96 10.87 -22.16
N GLY A 25 12.30 11.07 -21.01
CA GLY A 25 10.91 10.73 -20.79
C GLY A 25 10.72 9.51 -19.88
N ILE A 26 9.61 8.80 -20.09
CA ILE A 26 9.23 7.63 -19.30
C ILE A 26 9.66 6.37 -20.06
N SER A 27 10.66 5.67 -19.56
CA SER A 27 11.04 4.37 -20.10
C SER A 27 10.04 3.28 -19.72
N GLU A 28 9.73 2.38 -20.64
CA GLU A 28 8.96 1.16 -20.34
C GLU A 28 9.82 0.09 -19.65
N ASP A 29 11.15 0.22 -19.74
CA ASP A 29 12.07 -0.71 -19.09
C ASP A 29 12.18 -0.41 -17.59
N PRO A 30 11.80 -1.37 -16.71
CA PRO A 30 11.87 -1.20 -15.27
C PRO A 30 13.30 -1.05 -14.73
N ASP A 31 14.30 -1.59 -15.41
CA ASP A 31 15.70 -1.48 -14.99
C ASP A 31 16.24 -0.08 -15.27
N ILE A 32 15.87 0.53 -16.37
CA ILE A 32 16.20 1.93 -16.67
C ILE A 32 15.56 2.84 -15.63
N ARG A 33 14.27 2.64 -15.31
CA ARG A 33 13.56 3.44 -14.30
C ARG A 33 14.16 3.28 -12.91
N SER A 34 14.58 2.07 -12.53
CA SER A 34 15.29 1.84 -11.27
C SER A 34 16.64 2.54 -11.23
N SER A 35 17.35 2.56 -12.35
CA SER A 35 18.65 3.26 -12.48
C SER A 35 18.48 4.77 -12.38
N VAL A 36 17.43 5.33 -12.95
CA VAL A 36 17.08 6.75 -12.83
C VAL A 36 16.76 7.09 -11.37
N ALA A 37 15.94 6.28 -10.69
CA ALA A 37 15.64 6.46 -9.28
C ALA A 37 16.91 6.45 -8.42
N LYS A 38 17.84 5.52 -8.69
CA LYS A 38 19.14 5.46 -8.00
C LYS A 38 19.92 6.76 -8.16
N LYS A 39 20.07 7.28 -9.38
CA LYS A 39 20.75 8.55 -9.65
C LYS A 39 20.11 9.71 -8.88
N ILE A 40 18.77 9.74 -8.79
CA ILE A 40 18.06 10.79 -8.06
C ILE A 40 18.35 10.69 -6.56
N VAL A 41 18.32 9.48 -5.99
CA VAL A 41 18.60 9.24 -4.57
C VAL A 41 20.04 9.65 -4.24
N GLU A 42 21.04 9.16 -4.98
CA GLU A 42 22.44 9.50 -4.80
C GLU A 42 22.66 11.03 -4.90
N ARG A 43 22.01 11.66 -5.86
CA ARG A 43 22.10 13.12 -6.01
C ARG A 43 21.45 13.89 -4.85
N ALA A 44 20.34 13.39 -4.32
CA ALA A 44 19.70 13.99 -3.14
C ALA A 44 20.61 13.88 -1.89
N GLU A 45 21.27 12.73 -1.72
CA GLU A 45 22.27 12.53 -0.65
C GLU A 45 23.44 13.52 -0.77
N ASP A 46 23.93 13.82 -1.97
CA ASP A 46 24.96 14.86 -2.20
C ASP A 46 24.56 16.25 -1.67
N TYR A 47 23.25 16.53 -1.63
CA TYR A 47 22.67 17.76 -1.08
C TYR A 47 22.26 17.65 0.39
N GLY A 48 22.60 16.54 1.07
CA GLY A 48 22.34 16.35 2.49
C GLY A 48 20.92 15.88 2.83
N ILE A 49 20.13 15.44 1.83
CA ILE A 49 18.81 14.84 2.06
C ILE A 49 19.00 13.37 2.43
N THR A 50 18.47 12.95 3.57
CA THR A 50 18.63 11.56 4.01
C THR A 50 17.68 10.65 3.25
N ARG A 51 18.03 9.35 3.09
CA ARG A 51 17.15 8.37 2.42
C ARG A 51 15.78 8.24 3.09
N ALA A 52 15.68 8.49 4.39
CA ALA A 52 14.43 8.47 5.12
C ALA A 52 13.46 9.56 4.65
N ASP A 53 13.99 10.69 4.17
CA ASP A 53 13.24 11.85 3.69
C ASP A 53 13.01 11.80 2.16
N ILE A 54 13.43 10.70 1.50
CA ILE A 54 13.22 10.50 0.06
C ILE A 54 12.12 9.47 -0.14
N ILE A 55 11.11 9.86 -0.92
CA ILE A 55 10.01 9.01 -1.35
C ILE A 55 10.05 8.89 -2.87
N VAL A 56 10.20 7.70 -3.42
CA VAL A 56 10.27 7.48 -4.87
C VAL A 56 8.93 6.98 -5.40
N ASP A 57 8.39 7.67 -6.41
CA ASP A 57 7.24 7.20 -7.20
C ASP A 57 7.78 6.39 -8.39
N PRO A 58 7.48 5.06 -8.47
CA PRO A 58 7.88 4.21 -9.59
C PRO A 58 7.13 4.52 -10.88
N LEU A 59 6.17 5.44 -10.87
CA LEU A 59 5.32 5.85 -11.99
C LEU A 59 4.46 4.70 -12.53
N VAL A 60 3.22 4.65 -12.08
CA VAL A 60 2.26 3.61 -12.49
C VAL A 60 1.63 3.94 -13.82
N MET A 61 1.90 3.11 -14.83
CA MET A 61 1.27 3.20 -16.15
C MET A 61 -0.05 2.41 -16.19
N PRO A 62 -1.01 2.82 -17.04
CA PRO A 62 -2.26 2.07 -17.23
C PRO A 62 -2.00 0.67 -17.78
N ILE A 63 -2.54 -0.37 -17.12
CA ILE A 63 -2.37 -1.75 -17.56
C ILE A 63 -3.08 -2.04 -18.90
N GLY A 64 -4.11 -1.23 -19.22
CA GLY A 64 -4.78 -1.29 -20.54
C GLY A 64 -3.90 -0.81 -21.69
N ALA A 65 -2.89 0.00 -21.42
CA ALA A 65 -1.91 0.44 -22.42
C ALA A 65 -0.66 -0.47 -22.44
N ILE A 66 -0.19 -0.88 -21.25
CA ILE A 66 1.01 -1.71 -21.07
C ILE A 66 0.65 -2.91 -20.22
N ASN A 67 0.44 -4.07 -20.82
CA ASN A 67 0.01 -5.31 -20.14
C ASN A 67 0.89 -5.74 -18.98
N THR A 68 2.15 -5.32 -18.96
CA THR A 68 3.13 -5.65 -17.91
C THR A 68 3.27 -4.56 -16.84
N ALA A 69 2.52 -3.44 -16.92
CA ALA A 69 2.69 -2.27 -16.06
C ALA A 69 2.66 -2.60 -14.57
N GLY A 70 1.70 -3.42 -14.12
CA GLY A 70 1.62 -3.83 -12.72
C GLY A 70 2.86 -4.60 -12.26
N ARG A 71 3.35 -5.54 -13.09
CA ARG A 71 4.56 -6.33 -12.79
C ARG A 71 5.82 -5.47 -12.77
N GLN A 72 5.92 -4.49 -13.70
CA GLN A 72 7.03 -3.55 -13.75
C GLN A 72 7.09 -2.71 -12.46
N VAL A 73 5.96 -2.17 -12.01
CA VAL A 73 5.90 -1.40 -10.76
C VAL A 73 6.33 -2.23 -9.55
N MET A 74 5.82 -3.46 -9.43
CA MET A 74 6.23 -4.36 -8.32
C MET A 74 7.73 -4.65 -8.36
N HIS A 75 8.31 -4.86 -9.53
CA HIS A 75 9.76 -5.06 -9.70
C HIS A 75 10.56 -3.83 -9.23
N ILE A 76 10.17 -2.63 -9.68
CA ILE A 76 10.83 -1.37 -9.30
C ILE A 76 10.69 -1.15 -7.78
N VAL A 77 9.49 -1.27 -7.21
CA VAL A 77 9.24 -1.10 -5.77
C VAL A 77 10.13 -2.03 -4.95
N LYS A 78 10.24 -3.30 -5.35
CA LYS A 78 11.10 -4.28 -4.68
C LYS A 78 12.56 -3.82 -4.68
N ARG A 79 13.10 -3.40 -5.82
CA ARG A 79 14.47 -2.90 -5.94
C ARG A 79 14.70 -1.64 -5.12
N LEU A 80 13.78 -0.68 -5.15
CA LEU A 80 13.86 0.54 -4.35
C LEU A 80 13.95 0.24 -2.84
N ARG A 81 13.21 -0.79 -2.38
CA ARG A 81 13.23 -1.21 -0.98
C ARG A 81 14.47 -2.00 -0.59
N GLU A 82 14.88 -2.96 -1.41
CA GLU A 82 15.98 -3.87 -1.09
C GLU A 82 17.36 -3.25 -1.36
N GLU A 83 17.51 -2.53 -2.49
CA GLU A 83 18.81 -2.00 -2.92
C GLU A 83 19.06 -0.56 -2.40
N LEU A 84 18.04 0.31 -2.43
CA LEU A 84 18.20 1.72 -2.08
C LEU A 84 17.69 2.07 -0.68
N GLN A 85 16.83 1.22 -0.09
CA GLN A 85 16.27 1.42 1.25
C GLN A 85 15.50 2.74 1.41
N VAL A 86 14.91 3.25 0.33
CA VAL A 86 14.08 4.45 0.31
C VAL A 86 12.61 4.14 0.48
N ASN A 87 11.82 5.14 0.85
CA ASN A 87 10.38 5.05 0.85
C ASN A 87 9.82 5.12 -0.57
N THR A 88 8.63 4.55 -0.77
CA THR A 88 7.98 4.48 -2.07
C THR A 88 6.53 4.93 -1.98
N THR A 89 6.02 5.59 -3.02
CA THR A 89 4.60 5.94 -3.15
C THR A 89 4.15 5.72 -4.58
N CYS A 90 2.85 5.65 -4.81
CA CYS A 90 2.30 5.70 -6.17
C CYS A 90 0.83 6.11 -6.18
N GLY A 91 0.37 6.65 -7.30
CA GLY A 91 -1.04 6.83 -7.60
C GLY A 91 -1.70 5.48 -7.93
N ALA A 92 -2.28 4.80 -6.92
CA ALA A 92 -2.78 3.44 -7.05
C ALA A 92 -3.90 3.27 -8.09
N SER A 93 -4.64 4.34 -8.41
CA SER A 93 -5.72 4.31 -9.41
C SER A 93 -5.26 4.42 -10.86
N ASN A 94 -3.99 4.76 -11.10
CA ASN A 94 -3.45 4.92 -12.46
C ASN A 94 -3.43 3.58 -13.19
N VAL A 95 -3.17 2.47 -12.49
CA VAL A 95 -3.09 1.13 -13.09
C VAL A 95 -4.35 0.75 -13.87
N SER A 96 -5.52 1.17 -13.41
CA SER A 96 -6.82 0.80 -14.00
C SER A 96 -7.42 1.86 -14.93
N PHE A 97 -6.65 2.88 -15.29
CA PHE A 97 -7.17 3.97 -16.11
C PHE A 97 -7.75 3.44 -17.43
N GLY A 98 -8.98 3.89 -17.76
CA GLY A 98 -9.69 3.46 -18.96
C GLY A 98 -10.41 2.09 -18.87
N LEU A 99 -10.28 1.35 -17.75
CA LEU A 99 -10.89 0.04 -17.58
C LEU A 99 -12.19 0.09 -16.75
N PRO A 100 -13.13 -0.84 -16.95
CA PRO A 100 -14.29 -0.99 -16.08
C PRO A 100 -13.91 -1.59 -14.72
N ASN A 101 -14.82 -1.48 -13.74
CA ASN A 101 -14.66 -2.03 -12.38
C ASN A 101 -13.30 -1.69 -11.73
N ARG A 102 -12.92 -0.43 -11.78
CA ARG A 102 -11.61 0.06 -11.37
C ARG A 102 -11.27 -0.24 -9.92
N HIS A 103 -12.25 -0.22 -9.01
CA HIS A 103 -11.98 -0.39 -7.57
C HIS A 103 -11.44 -1.78 -7.24
N GLY A 104 -11.99 -2.83 -7.85
CA GLY A 104 -11.49 -4.19 -7.68
C GLY A 104 -10.05 -4.35 -8.19
N LEU A 105 -9.77 -3.79 -9.38
CA LEU A 105 -8.43 -3.85 -9.98
C LEU A 105 -7.41 -3.04 -9.18
N ASN A 106 -7.78 -1.83 -8.72
CA ASN A 106 -6.93 -1.00 -7.87
C ASN A 106 -6.62 -1.69 -6.52
N ALA A 107 -7.61 -2.35 -5.92
CA ALA A 107 -7.46 -3.09 -4.68
C ALA A 107 -6.48 -4.26 -4.83
N ALA A 108 -6.62 -5.04 -5.91
CA ALA A 108 -5.70 -6.14 -6.24
C ALA A 108 -4.26 -5.61 -6.45
N PHE A 109 -4.10 -4.57 -7.27
CA PHE A 109 -2.81 -3.93 -7.51
C PHE A 109 -2.17 -3.42 -6.22
N LEU A 110 -2.93 -2.73 -5.37
CA LEU A 110 -2.42 -2.18 -4.12
C LEU A 110 -1.96 -3.28 -3.15
N ALA A 111 -2.72 -4.37 -3.02
CA ALA A 111 -2.31 -5.50 -2.18
C ALA A 111 -1.00 -6.14 -2.68
N MET A 112 -0.87 -6.33 -3.99
CA MET A 112 0.33 -6.91 -4.62
C MET A 112 1.55 -6.00 -4.47
N THR A 113 1.39 -4.68 -4.64
CA THR A 113 2.49 -3.73 -4.49
C THR A 113 2.92 -3.54 -3.05
N ILE A 114 2.00 -3.61 -2.07
CA ILE A 114 2.36 -3.68 -0.64
C ILE A 114 3.20 -4.94 -0.38
N GLY A 115 2.82 -6.08 -0.95
CA GLY A 115 3.62 -7.32 -0.90
C GLY A 115 5.01 -7.18 -1.50
N ALA A 116 5.18 -6.33 -2.51
CA ALA A 116 6.47 -6.01 -3.11
C ALA A 116 7.30 -5.00 -2.29
N GLY A 117 6.72 -4.38 -1.25
CA GLY A 117 7.42 -3.43 -0.37
C GLY A 117 6.99 -1.97 -0.47
N LEU A 118 5.85 -1.66 -1.12
CA LEU A 118 5.32 -0.30 -1.19
C LEU A 118 5.06 0.23 0.23
N THR A 119 5.57 1.44 0.53
CA THR A 119 5.45 2.04 1.88
C THR A 119 4.26 2.98 2.03
N SER A 120 3.87 3.65 0.95
CA SER A 120 2.72 4.56 0.91
C SER A 120 2.02 4.53 -0.45
N ALA A 121 0.79 5.02 -0.51
CA ALA A 121 0.04 5.13 -1.76
C ALA A 121 -0.91 6.32 -1.73
N ILE A 122 -1.07 6.97 -2.88
CA ILE A 122 -2.10 7.97 -3.10
C ILE A 122 -3.34 7.24 -3.59
N THR A 123 -4.37 7.19 -2.74
CA THR A 123 -5.61 6.47 -3.03
C THR A 123 -6.79 7.08 -2.27
N ASN A 124 -8.01 6.72 -2.67
CA ASN A 124 -9.20 7.14 -1.94
C ASN A 124 -9.54 6.16 -0.80
N PRO A 125 -9.37 6.53 0.46
CA PRO A 125 -9.65 5.66 1.60
C PRO A 125 -11.15 5.41 1.83
N LEU A 126 -12.03 6.14 1.16
CA LEU A 126 -13.49 5.96 1.27
C LEU A 126 -13.98 4.75 0.46
N HIS A 127 -13.16 4.20 -0.43
CA HIS A 127 -13.51 2.97 -1.14
C HIS A 127 -13.21 1.74 -0.26
N PRO A 128 -14.25 0.96 0.12
CA PRO A 128 -14.09 -0.20 1.02
C PRO A 128 -13.09 -1.22 0.50
N GLU A 129 -13.07 -1.46 -0.80
CA GLU A 129 -12.18 -2.41 -1.47
C GLU A 129 -10.70 -2.03 -1.25
N MET A 130 -10.40 -0.73 -1.30
CA MET A 130 -9.03 -0.24 -1.09
C MET A 130 -8.58 -0.47 0.35
N MET A 131 -9.43 -0.14 1.33
CA MET A 131 -9.11 -0.34 2.73
C MET A 131 -9.05 -1.82 3.11
N LEU A 132 -9.89 -2.67 2.50
CA LEU A 132 -9.84 -4.11 2.66
C LEU A 132 -8.49 -4.66 2.14
N ALA A 133 -8.07 -4.23 0.95
CA ALA A 133 -6.80 -4.63 0.35
C ALA A 133 -5.59 -4.25 1.24
N VAL A 134 -5.57 -3.01 1.77
CA VAL A 134 -4.51 -2.54 2.67
C VAL A 134 -4.46 -3.36 3.96
N LEU A 135 -5.60 -3.59 4.60
CA LEU A 135 -5.65 -4.35 5.85
C LEU A 135 -5.27 -5.82 5.63
N GLY A 136 -5.77 -6.43 4.55
CA GLY A 136 -5.43 -7.81 4.19
C GLY A 136 -3.95 -7.96 3.88
N ALA A 137 -3.38 -7.07 3.07
CA ALA A 137 -1.96 -7.08 2.75
C ALA A 137 -1.09 -6.93 4.00
N LYS A 138 -1.45 -6.04 4.95
CA LYS A 138 -0.72 -5.88 6.21
C LYS A 138 -0.67 -7.16 7.05
N ILE A 139 -1.75 -7.95 7.06
CA ILE A 139 -1.75 -9.26 7.74
C ILE A 139 -0.79 -10.21 7.03
N MET A 140 -0.92 -10.33 5.71
CA MET A 140 -0.09 -11.25 4.91
C MET A 140 1.40 -10.93 5.02
N MET A 141 1.74 -9.64 5.17
CA MET A 141 3.12 -9.17 5.36
C MET A 141 3.59 -9.18 6.83
N GLY A 142 2.78 -9.68 7.78
CA GLY A 142 3.15 -9.74 9.18
C GLY A 142 3.13 -8.39 9.92
N HIS A 143 2.55 -7.35 9.33
CA HIS A 143 2.50 -6.00 9.91
C HIS A 143 1.31 -5.78 10.87
N ASP A 144 0.41 -6.75 10.99
CA ASP A 144 -0.71 -6.74 11.95
C ASP A 144 -0.57 -7.94 12.89
N LEU A 145 0.19 -7.75 13.99
CA LEU A 145 0.46 -8.80 14.96
C LEU A 145 -0.84 -9.38 15.52
N ASN A 146 -0.94 -10.71 15.47
CA ASN A 146 -2.11 -11.48 15.91
C ASN A 146 -3.42 -11.07 15.20
N CYS A 147 -3.33 -10.49 14.00
CA CYS A 147 -4.46 -10.00 13.21
C CYS A 147 -5.37 -9.02 14.00
N ARG A 148 -4.80 -8.26 14.93
CA ARG A 148 -5.55 -7.49 15.92
C ARG A 148 -6.47 -6.46 15.28
N ARG A 149 -5.98 -5.68 14.31
CA ARG A 149 -6.77 -4.64 13.64
C ARG A 149 -7.87 -5.23 12.77
N TRP A 150 -7.56 -6.34 12.10
CA TRP A 150 -8.54 -7.08 11.30
C TRP A 150 -9.66 -7.62 12.17
N VAL A 151 -9.32 -8.33 13.24
CA VAL A 151 -10.30 -8.90 14.18
C VAL A 151 -11.15 -7.80 14.81
N GLN A 152 -10.54 -6.69 15.23
CA GLN A 152 -11.28 -5.56 15.79
C GLN A 152 -12.28 -4.96 14.80
N LYS A 153 -11.92 -4.90 13.52
CA LYS A 153 -12.78 -4.31 12.48
C LYS A 153 -13.92 -5.21 12.04
N TYR A 154 -13.69 -6.53 12.00
CA TYR A 154 -14.63 -7.48 11.38
C TYR A 154 -15.27 -8.48 12.36
N ARG A 155 -14.85 -8.52 13.62
CA ARG A 155 -15.53 -9.32 14.64
C ARG A 155 -16.83 -8.61 14.99
N GLU A 156 -17.97 -9.26 14.73
CA GLU A 156 -19.24 -8.81 15.28
C GLU A 156 -19.16 -8.76 16.80
N PRO A 157 -19.76 -7.73 17.46
CA PRO A 157 -19.90 -7.76 18.92
C PRO A 157 -20.54 -9.10 19.28
N GLN A 158 -19.91 -9.89 20.13
CA GLN A 158 -20.58 -11.05 20.69
C GLN A 158 -21.86 -10.53 21.33
N ALA A 159 -23.00 -10.75 20.67
CA ALA A 159 -24.29 -10.55 21.29
C ALA A 159 -24.21 -11.30 22.62
N ALA A 160 -24.63 -10.65 23.71
CA ALA A 160 -24.59 -11.19 25.05
C ALA A 160 -25.48 -12.46 25.12
N ASN A 161 -24.98 -13.58 24.59
CA ASN A 161 -25.60 -14.90 24.61
C ASN A 161 -25.43 -15.60 25.95
N GLY A 162 -25.18 -14.83 27.03
CA GLY A 162 -25.15 -15.34 28.41
C GLY A 162 -26.53 -15.44 29.06
N ALA A 163 -27.51 -14.60 28.67
CA ALA A 163 -28.79 -14.54 29.37
C ALA A 163 -29.88 -15.53 28.89
N ALA A 164 -29.68 -16.16 27.70
CA ALA A 164 -30.73 -17.05 27.13
C ALA A 164 -30.59 -18.54 27.52
N ARG A 165 -29.51 -18.94 28.17
CA ARG A 165 -29.32 -20.36 28.56
C ARG A 165 -29.75 -20.71 30.00
N GLU A 166 -29.94 -19.77 30.90
CA GLU A 166 -30.44 -20.03 32.25
C GLU A 166 -31.96 -20.15 32.36
N GLY A 167 -32.72 -19.56 31.44
CA GLY A 167 -34.20 -19.62 31.46
C GLY A 167 -34.80 -20.97 31.01
N ARG A 168 -34.02 -21.90 30.43
CA ARG A 168 -34.56 -23.19 29.95
C ARG A 168 -34.35 -24.38 30.89
N ARG A 169 -33.68 -24.22 32.01
CA ARG A 169 -33.47 -25.31 32.97
C ARG A 169 -34.45 -25.36 34.13
N SER A 170 -35.28 -24.36 34.37
CA SER A 170 -36.25 -24.34 35.48
C SER A 170 -37.63 -24.84 35.17
N GLY A 171 -37.95 -25.17 33.90
CA GLY A 171 -39.31 -25.55 33.45
C GLY A 171 -39.60 -27.05 33.46
N ARG A 172 -38.71 -27.95 33.85
CA ARG A 172 -38.88 -29.41 33.70
C ARG A 172 -38.80 -30.20 35.03
N ARG A 173 -39.38 -29.68 36.07
CA ARG A 173 -39.62 -30.46 37.29
C ARG A 173 -40.97 -30.06 37.92
N ARG A 174 -42.08 -30.62 37.42
CA ARG A 174 -43.32 -30.88 38.17
C ARG A 174 -44.34 -31.52 37.24
N ARG A 175 -44.28 -32.84 37.11
CA ARG A 175 -45.44 -33.73 36.95
C ARG A 175 -45.00 -35.16 37.25
N ALA A 176 -45.22 -35.55 38.48
CA ALA A 176 -45.42 -36.94 38.86
C ALA A 176 -46.50 -36.96 39.96
N VAL A 177 -47.42 -37.88 39.74
CA VAL A 177 -48.23 -38.55 40.76
C VAL A 177 -49.69 -38.09 40.83
N PRO A 178 -50.65 -38.97 40.99
CA PRO A 178 -50.52 -40.40 41.33
C PRO A 178 -51.02 -41.28 40.21
#